data_c7b06de3328d14c6eefaebf9e4544582
#
_entry.id   c7b06de3328d14c6eefaebf9e4544582
#
_cell.length_a   1.000
_cell.length_b   1.000
_cell.length_c   1.000
_cell.angle_alpha   90.00
_cell.angle_beta   90.00
_cell.angle_gamma   90.00
#
_symmetry.space_group_name_H-M   'P 1'
#
loop_
_entity.id
_entity.type
_entity.pdbx_description
1 polymer ?
#
loop_
_entity_poly.entity_id
_entity_poly.type
_entity_poly.pdbx_seq_one_letter_code
_entity_poly.pdbx_strand_id
1 'polypeptide(L)'
;SQSVGQITAGIASELDQQNYLILLGNTELDEQRELGYLTAMQRNHVAGIILLGCYYSPQLARAFKACRVPLVVTGQRFPEVPCVYNDDRSAARELAQRMLACGHRRLAYIGGTEKDQAVGLARRQGVQDALNAAGLDGDKLPRLCCSAFTMEEGERCMNELLACCPDLDGVVCVTDTVALGAMRALRAAGRAIGTQVSLAGI
;
A
#
# COMPACT_ATOMS: atom_id res chain seq x y z
N SER A 1 4.97 10.43 1.18
CA SER A 1 5.10 9.67 -0.08
C SER A 1 4.58 10.51 -1.27
N GLN A 2 4.99 10.16 -2.48
CA GLN A 2 4.55 10.86 -3.71
C GLN A 2 3.02 10.79 -3.85
N SER A 3 2.41 9.67 -3.56
CA SER A 3 0.95 9.46 -3.61
C SER A 3 0.20 10.42 -2.67
N VAL A 4 0.69 10.60 -1.43
CA VAL A 4 0.07 11.55 -0.49
C VAL A 4 0.12 12.98 -1.05
N GLY A 5 1.24 13.38 -1.65
CA GLY A 5 1.36 14.70 -2.29
C GLY A 5 0.37 14.89 -3.43
N GLN A 6 0.21 13.90 -4.30
CA GLN A 6 -0.74 13.95 -5.42
C GLN A 6 -2.20 13.99 -4.95
N ILE A 7 -2.57 13.18 -3.97
CA ILE A 7 -3.91 13.20 -3.37
C ILE A 7 -4.19 14.58 -2.73
N THR A 8 -3.23 15.10 -1.95
CA THR A 8 -3.39 16.41 -1.31
C THR A 8 -3.52 17.53 -2.34
N ALA A 9 -2.73 17.48 -3.43
CA ALA A 9 -2.84 18.47 -4.51
C ALA A 9 -4.20 18.42 -5.22
N GLY A 10 -4.72 17.21 -5.48
CA GLY A 10 -6.06 17.03 -6.05
C GLY A 10 -7.16 17.57 -5.14
N ILE A 11 -7.11 17.27 -3.85
CA ILE A 11 -8.04 17.81 -2.85
C ILE A 11 -7.94 19.34 -2.80
N ALA A 12 -6.73 19.89 -2.79
CA ALA A 12 -6.50 21.34 -2.77
C ALA A 12 -7.15 22.04 -3.96
N SER A 13 -6.95 21.49 -5.16
CA SER A 13 -7.53 22.04 -6.39
C SER A 13 -9.05 22.14 -6.36
N GLU A 14 -9.73 21.13 -5.81
CA GLU A 14 -11.20 21.14 -5.72
C GLU A 14 -11.71 22.09 -4.63
N LEU A 15 -11.04 22.10 -3.47
CA LEU A 15 -11.43 22.93 -2.34
C LEU A 15 -11.21 24.43 -2.60
N ASP A 16 -10.16 24.79 -3.34
CA ASP A 16 -9.86 26.17 -3.72
C ASP A 16 -11.00 26.79 -4.58
N GLN A 17 -11.58 26.00 -5.49
CA GLN A 17 -12.73 26.41 -6.29
C GLN A 17 -13.98 26.72 -5.45
N GLN A 18 -14.06 26.15 -4.27
CA GLN A 18 -15.15 26.34 -3.32
C GLN A 18 -14.82 27.31 -2.19
N ASN A 19 -13.68 28.01 -2.29
CA ASN A 19 -13.15 28.93 -1.28
C ASN A 19 -12.93 28.30 0.11
N TYR A 20 -12.56 27.01 0.17
CA TYR A 20 -12.12 26.36 1.38
C TYR A 20 -10.61 26.45 1.55
N LEU A 21 -10.16 26.68 2.78
CA LEU A 21 -8.76 26.56 3.16
C LEU A 21 -8.47 25.16 3.68
N ILE A 22 -7.26 24.66 3.39
CA ILE A 22 -6.79 23.36 3.90
C ILE A 22 -5.93 23.57 5.13
N LEU A 23 -6.25 22.86 6.20
CA LEU A 23 -5.41 22.67 7.36
C LEU A 23 -4.84 21.25 7.34
N LEU A 24 -3.52 21.10 7.19
CA LEU A 24 -2.85 19.80 7.14
C LEU A 24 -2.33 19.40 8.52
N GLY A 25 -2.63 18.16 8.94
CA GLY A 25 -2.06 17.49 10.09
C GLY A 25 -1.25 16.26 9.65
N ASN A 26 0.03 16.18 10.03
CA ASN A 26 0.85 15.00 9.80
C ASN A 26 0.90 14.14 11.08
N THR A 27 0.31 12.96 11.01
CA THR A 27 0.21 12.03 12.16
C THR A 27 1.42 11.11 12.29
N GLU A 28 2.27 11.02 11.25
CA GLU A 28 3.45 10.12 11.22
C GLU A 28 3.09 8.66 11.51
N LEU A 29 1.89 8.23 11.10
CA LEU A 29 1.32 6.89 11.35
C LEU A 29 1.10 6.59 12.85
N ASP A 30 1.06 7.61 13.69
CA ASP A 30 0.81 7.50 15.13
C ASP A 30 -0.69 7.69 15.42
N GLU A 31 -1.32 6.65 15.97
CA GLU A 31 -2.76 6.63 16.28
C GLU A 31 -3.15 7.70 17.32
N GLN A 32 -2.30 7.96 18.30
CA GLN A 32 -2.61 8.95 19.34
C GLN A 32 -2.56 10.37 18.77
N ARG A 33 -1.62 10.64 17.87
CA ARG A 33 -1.60 11.90 17.12
C ARG A 33 -2.82 12.05 16.22
N GLU A 34 -3.24 10.96 15.56
CA GLU A 34 -4.44 10.96 14.70
C GLU A 34 -5.69 11.31 15.50
N LEU A 35 -5.91 10.67 16.64
CA LEU A 35 -6.99 10.97 17.58
C LEU A 35 -6.91 12.41 18.11
N GLY A 36 -5.71 12.89 18.41
CA GLY A 36 -5.45 14.27 18.82
C GLY A 36 -5.84 15.28 17.74
N TYR A 37 -5.46 15.03 16.49
CA TYR A 37 -5.82 15.90 15.36
C TYR A 37 -7.33 15.88 15.08
N LEU A 38 -7.98 14.72 15.12
CA LEU A 38 -9.44 14.64 15.00
C LEU A 38 -10.16 15.53 16.03
N THR A 39 -9.68 15.50 17.27
CA THR A 39 -10.23 16.32 18.36
C THR A 39 -9.92 17.82 18.14
N ALA A 40 -8.69 18.14 17.77
CA ALA A 40 -8.27 19.54 17.55
C ALA A 40 -9.01 20.18 16.37
N MET A 41 -9.17 19.46 15.25
CA MET A 41 -9.91 19.95 14.08
C MET A 41 -11.37 20.26 14.42
N GLN A 42 -12.05 19.37 15.16
CA GLN A 42 -13.42 19.63 15.61
C GLN A 42 -13.52 20.86 16.52
N ARG A 43 -12.57 21.06 17.44
CA ARG A 43 -12.53 22.25 18.31
C ARG A 43 -12.28 23.54 17.52
N ASN A 44 -11.55 23.46 16.42
CA ASN A 44 -11.29 24.59 15.52
C ASN A 44 -12.41 24.78 14.47
N HIS A 45 -13.55 24.12 14.62
CA HIS A 45 -14.73 24.28 13.78
C HIS A 45 -14.46 24.12 12.28
N VAL A 46 -13.62 23.14 11.90
CA VAL A 46 -13.40 22.83 10.48
C VAL A 46 -14.72 22.40 9.83
N ALA A 47 -14.90 22.71 8.55
CA ALA A 47 -16.11 22.36 7.79
C ALA A 47 -16.22 20.83 7.53
N GLY A 48 -15.07 20.13 7.48
CA GLY A 48 -14.99 18.69 7.28
C GLY A 48 -13.57 18.20 7.47
N ILE A 49 -13.41 16.88 7.52
CA ILE A 49 -12.12 16.21 7.69
C ILE A 49 -11.97 15.19 6.57
N ILE A 50 -10.83 15.23 5.87
CA ILE A 50 -10.39 14.18 4.94
C ILE A 50 -9.19 13.50 5.57
N LEU A 51 -9.33 12.22 5.91
CA LEU A 51 -8.29 11.42 6.53
C LEU A 51 -7.63 10.53 5.49
N LEU A 52 -6.32 10.67 5.30
CA LEU A 52 -5.52 9.69 4.58
C LEU A 52 -5.18 8.57 5.57
N GLY A 53 -6.06 7.57 5.65
CA GLY A 53 -5.98 6.52 6.66
C GLY A 53 -4.94 5.45 6.33
N CYS A 54 -4.26 4.93 7.34
CA CYS A 54 -3.34 3.80 7.22
C CYS A 54 -3.80 2.58 8.00
N TYR A 55 -4.05 2.74 9.30
CA TYR A 55 -4.36 1.61 10.17
C TYR A 55 -5.74 1.77 10.79
N TYR A 56 -6.52 0.70 10.74
CA TYR A 56 -7.79 0.64 11.41
C TYR A 56 -7.61 0.17 12.85
N SER A 57 -8.29 0.84 13.78
CA SER A 57 -8.34 0.40 15.17
C SER A 57 -9.74 0.61 15.78
N PRO A 58 -10.09 -0.14 16.84
CA PRO A 58 -11.33 0.09 17.57
C PRO A 58 -11.43 1.49 18.22
N GLN A 59 -10.28 2.13 18.50
CA GLN A 59 -10.25 3.49 19.05
C GLN A 59 -10.62 4.51 17.98
N LEU A 60 -10.02 4.40 16.79
CA LEU A 60 -10.37 5.22 15.62
C LEU A 60 -11.83 5.04 15.22
N ALA A 61 -12.34 3.80 15.18
CA ALA A 61 -13.75 3.53 14.90
C ALA A 61 -14.69 4.27 15.86
N ARG A 62 -14.36 4.29 17.16
CA ARG A 62 -15.13 5.06 18.15
C ARG A 62 -15.02 6.57 17.92
N ALA A 63 -13.82 7.06 17.61
CA ALA A 63 -13.59 8.48 17.34
C ALA A 63 -14.36 8.94 16.09
N PHE A 64 -14.40 8.12 15.03
CA PHE A 64 -15.17 8.41 13.83
C PHE A 64 -16.68 8.50 14.11
N LYS A 65 -17.24 7.54 14.87
CA LYS A 65 -18.64 7.57 15.28
C LYS A 65 -18.99 8.79 16.15
N ALA A 66 -18.04 9.28 16.94
CA ALA A 66 -18.19 10.44 17.79
C ALA A 66 -17.91 11.77 17.06
N CYS A 67 -17.38 11.71 15.83
CA CYS A 67 -17.06 12.90 15.05
C CYS A 67 -18.33 13.65 14.66
N ARG A 68 -18.37 14.96 14.95
CA ARG A 68 -19.54 15.82 14.70
C ARG A 68 -19.46 16.61 13.40
N VAL A 69 -18.32 16.55 12.73
CA VAL A 69 -18.12 17.17 11.41
C VAL A 69 -18.07 16.08 10.33
N PRO A 70 -18.44 16.40 9.09
CA PRO A 70 -18.30 15.45 7.98
C PRO A 70 -16.88 14.87 7.91
N LEU A 71 -16.77 13.56 7.85
CA LEU A 71 -15.49 12.84 7.78
C LEU A 71 -15.51 11.88 6.61
N VAL A 72 -14.46 11.91 5.80
CA VAL A 72 -14.20 10.95 4.71
C VAL A 72 -12.81 10.37 4.88
N VAL A 73 -12.67 9.05 4.69
CA VAL A 73 -11.36 8.38 4.66
C VAL A 73 -10.96 8.11 3.23
N THR A 74 -9.71 8.32 2.89
CA THR A 74 -9.15 7.96 1.59
C THR A 74 -7.97 6.98 1.74
N GLY A 75 -7.82 6.09 0.77
CA GLY A 75 -6.76 5.07 0.73
C GLY A 75 -7.06 3.79 1.51
N GLN A 76 -8.08 3.80 2.37
CA GLN A 76 -8.48 2.66 3.20
C GLN A 76 -10.01 2.52 3.23
N ARG A 77 -10.50 1.33 3.57
CA ARG A 77 -11.92 1.09 3.81
C ARG A 77 -12.19 0.94 5.31
N PHE A 78 -12.93 1.89 5.87
CA PHE A 78 -13.40 1.87 7.25
C PHE A 78 -14.93 1.80 7.27
N PRO A 79 -15.54 0.78 7.93
CA PRO A 79 -16.99 0.54 7.85
C PRO A 79 -17.85 1.67 8.39
N GLU A 80 -17.32 2.51 9.28
CA GLU A 80 -18.06 3.53 10.03
C GLU A 80 -18.23 4.84 9.26
N VAL A 81 -17.48 5.08 8.20
CA VAL A 81 -17.42 6.37 7.50
C VAL A 81 -17.38 6.18 5.98
N PRO A 82 -17.80 7.17 5.19
CA PRO A 82 -17.56 7.18 3.75
C PRO A 82 -16.08 7.07 3.42
N CYS A 83 -15.77 6.23 2.43
CA CYS A 83 -14.37 5.97 2.03
C CYS A 83 -14.20 6.07 0.52
N VAL A 84 -13.05 6.61 0.11
CA VAL A 84 -12.56 6.58 -1.28
C VAL A 84 -11.26 5.77 -1.30
N TYR A 85 -11.26 4.62 -1.96
CA TYR A 85 -10.13 3.69 -1.94
C TYR A 85 -10.00 2.94 -3.27
N ASN A 86 -8.83 2.40 -3.51
CA ASN A 86 -8.57 1.53 -4.66
C ASN A 86 -8.92 0.08 -4.32
N ASP A 87 -9.26 -0.72 -5.34
CA ASP A 87 -9.36 -2.16 -5.19
C ASP A 87 -7.95 -2.80 -5.25
N ASP A 88 -7.21 -2.60 -4.17
CA ASP A 88 -5.82 -3.07 -4.03
C ASP A 88 -5.68 -4.58 -4.21
N ARG A 89 -6.68 -5.36 -3.77
CA ARG A 89 -6.67 -6.81 -3.92
C ARG A 89 -6.82 -7.23 -5.38
N SER A 90 -7.75 -6.64 -6.11
CA SER A 90 -7.93 -6.93 -7.53
C SER A 90 -6.75 -6.46 -8.37
N ALA A 91 -6.21 -5.27 -8.09
CA ALA A 91 -5.03 -4.77 -8.80
C ALA A 91 -3.82 -5.72 -8.65
N ALA A 92 -3.52 -6.16 -7.43
CA ALA A 92 -2.43 -7.10 -7.17
C ALA A 92 -2.70 -8.48 -7.80
N ARG A 93 -3.94 -8.94 -7.77
CA ARG A 93 -4.35 -10.20 -8.41
C ARG A 93 -4.14 -10.15 -9.92
N GLU A 94 -4.60 -9.10 -10.58
CA GLU A 94 -4.46 -8.95 -12.03
C GLU A 94 -2.98 -8.88 -12.44
N LEU A 95 -2.15 -8.19 -11.67
CA LEU A 95 -0.73 -8.09 -11.93
C LEU A 95 -0.05 -9.48 -11.83
N ALA A 96 -0.32 -10.23 -10.77
CA ALA A 96 0.19 -11.59 -10.61
C ALA A 96 -0.35 -12.54 -11.70
N GLN A 97 -1.61 -12.43 -12.10
CA GLN A 97 -2.18 -13.20 -13.20
C GLN A 97 -1.46 -12.94 -14.52
N ARG A 98 -1.08 -11.68 -14.81
CA ARG A 98 -0.28 -11.36 -16.01
C ARG A 98 1.08 -12.03 -15.98
N MET A 99 1.77 -12.01 -14.83
CA MET A 99 3.05 -12.70 -14.68
C MET A 99 2.91 -14.21 -14.89
N LEU A 100 1.86 -14.82 -14.31
CA LEU A 100 1.55 -16.24 -14.50
C LEU A 100 1.21 -16.57 -15.96
N ALA A 101 0.48 -15.70 -16.65
CA ALA A 101 0.17 -15.85 -18.08
C ALA A 101 1.44 -15.78 -18.97
N CYS A 102 2.46 -15.03 -18.54
CA CYS A 102 3.78 -14.98 -19.18
C CYS A 102 4.66 -16.22 -18.88
N GLY A 103 4.14 -17.19 -18.13
CA GLY A 103 4.84 -18.44 -17.84
C GLY A 103 5.60 -18.50 -16.53
N HIS A 104 5.62 -17.41 -15.74
CA HIS A 104 6.24 -17.42 -14.42
C HIS A 104 5.47 -18.32 -13.45
N ARG A 105 6.17 -19.04 -12.59
CA ARG A 105 5.57 -20.00 -11.65
C ARG A 105 6.13 -19.91 -10.23
N ARG A 106 7.30 -19.32 -10.06
CA ARG A 106 8.00 -19.17 -8.78
C ARG A 106 8.03 -17.70 -8.39
N LEU A 107 6.83 -17.20 -8.09
CA LEU A 107 6.66 -15.80 -7.69
C LEU A 107 7.06 -15.60 -6.23
N ALA A 108 7.54 -14.39 -5.93
CA ALA A 108 7.74 -13.87 -4.58
C ALA A 108 7.04 -12.52 -4.42
N TYR A 109 6.83 -12.10 -3.19
CA TYR A 109 6.20 -10.83 -2.87
C TYR A 109 7.05 -10.00 -1.91
N ILE A 110 7.27 -8.73 -2.25
CA ILE A 110 7.86 -7.75 -1.36
C ILE A 110 6.77 -6.77 -0.96
N GLY A 111 6.32 -6.86 0.30
CA GLY A 111 5.15 -6.16 0.82
C GLY A 111 5.42 -5.20 1.95
N GLY A 112 4.37 -4.68 2.53
CA GLY A 112 4.36 -3.89 3.76
C GLY A 112 3.74 -4.64 4.93
N THR A 113 3.59 -3.95 6.05
CA THR A 113 2.93 -4.48 7.25
C THR A 113 1.46 -4.80 6.98
N GLU A 114 0.99 -5.95 7.42
CA GLU A 114 -0.41 -6.37 7.29
C GLU A 114 -1.37 -5.59 8.20
N LYS A 115 -0.85 -4.73 9.09
CA LYS A 115 -1.68 -3.74 9.81
C LYS A 115 -2.33 -2.75 8.85
N ASP A 116 -1.67 -2.46 7.73
CA ASP A 116 -2.24 -1.74 6.60
C ASP A 116 -3.14 -2.70 5.81
N GLN A 117 -4.46 -2.51 5.91
CA GLN A 117 -5.43 -3.43 5.32
C GLN A 117 -5.47 -3.35 3.79
N ALA A 118 -5.21 -2.19 3.20
CA ALA A 118 -5.21 -1.98 1.76
C ALA A 118 -3.87 -2.38 1.14
N VAL A 119 -2.82 -1.62 1.44
CA VAL A 119 -1.52 -1.76 0.78
C VAL A 119 -0.74 -2.98 1.29
N GLY A 120 -0.82 -3.27 2.59
CA GLY A 120 -0.13 -4.42 3.20
C GLY A 120 -0.86 -5.74 2.98
N LEU A 121 -2.10 -5.84 3.46
CA LEU A 121 -2.84 -7.12 3.49
C LEU A 121 -3.52 -7.43 2.14
N ALA A 122 -4.32 -6.50 1.60
CA ALA A 122 -5.14 -6.79 0.43
C ALA A 122 -4.30 -7.07 -0.82
N ARG A 123 -3.20 -6.31 -1.05
CA ARG A 123 -2.29 -6.58 -2.17
C ARG A 123 -1.66 -7.97 -2.07
N ARG A 124 -1.18 -8.36 -0.88
CA ARG A 124 -0.66 -9.71 -0.66
C ARG A 124 -1.70 -10.78 -0.97
N GLN A 125 -2.91 -10.61 -0.43
CA GLN A 125 -4.01 -11.55 -0.69
C GLN A 125 -4.34 -11.65 -2.18
N GLY A 126 -4.29 -10.55 -2.91
CA GLY A 126 -4.48 -10.54 -4.37
C GLY A 126 -3.48 -11.42 -5.10
N VAL A 127 -2.19 -11.34 -4.74
CA VAL A 127 -1.15 -12.22 -5.31
C VAL A 127 -1.42 -13.69 -4.95
N GLN A 128 -1.79 -13.98 -3.70
CA GLN A 128 -2.14 -15.34 -3.28
C GLN A 128 -3.36 -15.89 -4.04
N ASP A 129 -4.40 -15.07 -4.24
CA ASP A 129 -5.58 -15.46 -5.01
C ASP A 129 -5.21 -15.84 -6.45
N ALA A 130 -4.30 -15.10 -7.09
CA ALA A 130 -3.85 -15.40 -8.44
C ALA A 130 -3.09 -16.75 -8.50
N LEU A 131 -2.22 -17.02 -7.52
CA LEU A 131 -1.49 -18.29 -7.42
C LEU A 131 -2.47 -19.45 -7.22
N ASN A 132 -3.40 -19.35 -6.28
CA ASN A 132 -4.39 -20.38 -6.00
C ASN A 132 -5.26 -20.68 -7.22
N ALA A 133 -5.69 -19.64 -7.94
CA ALA A 133 -6.47 -19.78 -9.19
C ALA A 133 -5.68 -20.48 -10.31
N ALA A 134 -4.34 -20.39 -10.28
CA ALA A 134 -3.45 -21.06 -11.23
C ALA A 134 -3.03 -22.48 -10.77
N GLY A 135 -3.60 -23.00 -9.67
CA GLY A 135 -3.27 -24.31 -9.12
C GLY A 135 -1.94 -24.35 -8.35
N LEU A 136 -1.40 -23.19 -7.99
CA LEU A 136 -0.22 -23.05 -7.15
C LEU A 136 -0.64 -22.79 -5.70
N ASP A 137 0.22 -23.12 -4.75
CA ASP A 137 -0.05 -22.92 -3.33
C ASP A 137 0.30 -21.47 -2.91
N GLY A 138 -0.72 -20.60 -2.87
CA GLY A 138 -0.55 -19.19 -2.50
C GLY A 138 -0.10 -18.99 -1.04
N ASP A 139 -0.33 -19.96 -0.14
CA ASP A 139 0.13 -19.86 1.25
C ASP A 139 1.65 -20.05 1.37
N LYS A 140 2.25 -20.71 0.39
CA LYS A 140 3.71 -20.87 0.30
C LYS A 140 4.40 -19.74 -0.46
N LEU A 141 3.69 -18.66 -0.81
CA LEU A 141 4.28 -17.49 -1.47
C LEU A 141 5.45 -16.93 -0.62
N PRO A 142 6.70 -17.01 -1.11
CA PRO A 142 7.83 -16.37 -0.44
C PRO A 142 7.58 -14.87 -0.34
N ARG A 143 7.74 -14.32 0.87
CA ARG A 143 7.45 -12.90 1.09
C ARG A 143 8.39 -12.26 2.11
N LEU A 144 8.69 -11.01 1.87
CA LEU A 144 9.39 -10.13 2.81
C LEU A 144 8.61 -8.84 3.02
N CYS A 145 8.76 -8.28 4.21
CA CYS A 145 8.11 -7.04 4.61
C CYS A 145 9.15 -5.91 4.66
N CYS A 146 8.86 -4.85 3.91
CA CYS A 146 9.58 -3.59 4.03
C CYS A 146 9.18 -2.85 5.30
N SER A 147 10.15 -2.24 5.98
CA SER A 147 9.90 -1.31 7.10
C SER A 147 9.41 0.05 6.61
N ALA A 148 9.79 0.43 5.40
CA ALA A 148 9.36 1.63 4.69
C ALA A 148 9.32 1.38 3.18
N PHE A 149 8.50 2.14 2.44
CA PHE A 149 8.39 2.00 0.98
C PHE A 149 9.47 2.84 0.28
N THR A 150 10.73 2.42 0.46
CA THR A 150 11.91 3.06 -0.13
C THR A 150 12.66 2.11 -1.06
N MET A 151 13.54 2.67 -1.89
CA MET A 151 14.39 1.86 -2.77
C MET A 151 15.36 0.98 -1.96
N GLU A 152 15.89 1.50 -0.85
CA GLU A 152 16.82 0.79 0.03
C GLU A 152 16.18 -0.47 0.63
N GLU A 153 14.94 -0.34 1.11
CA GLU A 153 14.19 -1.49 1.62
C GLU A 153 13.84 -2.50 0.52
N GLY A 154 13.50 -2.02 -0.67
CA GLY A 154 13.28 -2.88 -1.84
C GLY A 154 14.53 -3.67 -2.23
N GLU A 155 15.69 -3.02 -2.22
CA GLU A 155 16.98 -3.64 -2.48
C GLU A 155 17.35 -4.68 -1.40
N ARG A 156 17.18 -4.33 -0.12
CA ARG A 156 17.40 -5.25 1.01
C ARG A 156 16.53 -6.50 0.90
N CYS A 157 15.22 -6.32 0.74
CA CYS A 157 14.27 -7.44 0.63
C CYS A 157 14.59 -8.32 -0.57
N MET A 158 14.94 -7.73 -1.72
CA MET A 158 15.26 -8.50 -2.90
C MET A 158 16.54 -9.35 -2.71
N ASN A 159 17.57 -8.79 -2.07
CA ASN A 159 18.80 -9.56 -1.77
C ASN A 159 18.50 -10.74 -0.86
N GLU A 160 17.64 -10.57 0.16
CA GLU A 160 17.22 -11.68 1.03
C GLU A 160 16.39 -12.74 0.26
N LEU A 161 15.49 -12.32 -0.65
CA LEU A 161 14.73 -13.25 -1.48
C LEU A 161 15.66 -14.06 -2.41
N LEU A 162 16.66 -13.43 -3.02
CA LEU A 162 17.63 -14.13 -3.87
C LEU A 162 18.44 -15.16 -3.08
N ALA A 163 18.73 -14.89 -1.81
CA ALA A 163 19.46 -15.82 -0.95
C ALA A 163 18.60 -17.03 -0.54
N CYS A 164 17.32 -16.82 -0.22
CA CYS A 164 16.45 -17.91 0.24
C CYS A 164 15.68 -18.61 -0.89
N CYS A 165 15.49 -17.95 -2.02
CA CYS A 165 14.74 -18.44 -3.18
C CYS A 165 15.51 -18.19 -4.48
N PRO A 166 16.64 -18.88 -4.72
CA PRO A 166 17.51 -18.60 -5.87
C PRO A 166 16.83 -18.86 -7.22
N ASP A 167 15.81 -19.72 -7.24
CA ASP A 167 15.09 -20.11 -8.46
C ASP A 167 13.88 -19.25 -8.78
N LEU A 168 13.63 -18.17 -8.01
CA LEU A 168 12.49 -17.29 -8.28
C LEU A 168 12.56 -16.74 -9.72
N ASP A 169 11.40 -16.64 -10.37
CA ASP A 169 11.26 -16.15 -11.76
C ASP A 169 10.36 -14.92 -11.87
N GLY A 170 9.74 -14.49 -10.75
CA GLY A 170 8.96 -13.27 -10.73
C GLY A 170 8.84 -12.68 -9.33
N VAL A 171 8.77 -11.35 -9.25
CA VAL A 171 8.58 -10.61 -7.99
C VAL A 171 7.52 -9.54 -8.16
N VAL A 172 6.51 -9.58 -7.31
CA VAL A 172 5.52 -8.50 -7.17
C VAL A 172 5.92 -7.65 -5.98
N CYS A 173 6.08 -6.36 -6.20
CA CYS A 173 6.43 -5.38 -5.18
C CYS A 173 5.22 -4.53 -4.81
N VAL A 174 5.10 -4.20 -3.55
CA VAL A 174 4.00 -3.40 -2.99
C VAL A 174 3.88 -2.01 -3.62
N THR A 175 4.97 -1.42 -4.09
CA THR A 175 5.00 -0.14 -4.80
C THR A 175 6.08 -0.13 -5.87
N ASP A 176 5.96 0.79 -6.85
CA ASP A 176 7.00 1.03 -7.85
C ASP A 176 8.35 1.42 -7.23
N THR A 177 8.32 2.23 -6.17
CA THR A 177 9.56 2.62 -5.47
C THR A 177 10.31 1.42 -4.91
N VAL A 178 9.59 0.46 -4.31
CA VAL A 178 10.17 -0.80 -3.82
C VAL A 178 10.65 -1.66 -4.99
N ALA A 179 9.91 -1.69 -6.10
CA ALA A 179 10.32 -2.40 -7.31
C ALA A 179 11.61 -1.84 -7.90
N LEU A 180 11.81 -0.52 -7.92
CA LEU A 180 13.07 0.10 -8.35
C LEU A 180 14.25 -0.33 -7.49
N GLY A 181 14.05 -0.47 -6.18
CA GLY A 181 15.06 -1.02 -5.27
C GLY A 181 15.37 -2.50 -5.58
N ALA A 182 14.33 -3.31 -5.75
CA ALA A 182 14.47 -4.72 -6.13
C ALA A 182 15.19 -4.88 -7.49
N MET A 183 14.94 -3.97 -8.44
CA MET A 183 15.63 -3.91 -9.72
C MET A 183 17.15 -3.71 -9.54
N ARG A 184 17.58 -2.85 -8.62
CA ARG A 184 19.01 -2.63 -8.33
C ARG A 184 19.66 -3.90 -7.81
N ALA A 185 19.03 -4.60 -6.87
CA ALA A 185 19.53 -5.88 -6.34
C ALA A 185 19.66 -6.96 -7.44
N LEU A 186 18.62 -7.11 -8.28
CA LEU A 186 18.64 -8.06 -9.40
C LEU A 186 19.79 -7.78 -10.37
N ARG A 187 20.03 -6.52 -10.72
CA ARG A 187 21.14 -6.12 -11.60
C ARG A 187 22.49 -6.39 -10.95
N ALA A 188 22.65 -6.09 -9.67
CA ALA A 188 23.88 -6.37 -8.93
C ALA A 188 24.18 -7.88 -8.84
N ALA A 189 23.13 -8.70 -8.75
CA ALA A 189 23.23 -10.17 -8.78
C ALA A 189 23.40 -10.77 -10.19
N GLY A 190 23.49 -9.94 -11.24
CA GLY A 190 23.62 -10.40 -12.62
C GLY A 190 22.37 -11.10 -13.19
N ARG A 191 21.20 -10.89 -12.57
CA ARG A 191 19.93 -11.49 -13.03
C ARG A 191 19.29 -10.61 -14.11
N ALA A 192 19.01 -11.20 -15.25
CA ALA A 192 18.39 -10.48 -16.37
C ALA A 192 16.90 -10.25 -16.12
N ILE A 193 16.52 -8.97 -15.97
CA ILE A 193 15.14 -8.57 -15.73
C ILE A 193 14.32 -8.71 -17.01
N GLY A 194 13.13 -9.29 -16.88
CA GLY A 194 12.21 -9.55 -18.00
C GLY A 194 12.44 -10.89 -18.70
N THR A 195 13.61 -11.49 -18.59
CA THR A 195 13.92 -12.79 -19.19
C THR A 195 14.18 -13.90 -18.16
N GLN A 196 14.92 -13.61 -17.10
CA GLN A 196 15.16 -14.56 -16.01
C GLN A 196 14.23 -14.30 -14.82
N VAL A 197 14.02 -13.03 -14.47
CA VAL A 197 13.14 -12.62 -13.39
C VAL A 197 12.28 -11.47 -13.87
N SER A 198 10.96 -11.62 -13.85
CA SER A 198 10.04 -10.51 -14.06
C SER A 198 9.82 -9.75 -12.76
N LEU A 199 9.69 -8.45 -12.87
CA LEU A 199 9.49 -7.55 -11.75
C LEU A 199 8.32 -6.62 -12.03
N ALA A 200 7.43 -6.46 -11.06
CA ALA A 200 6.29 -5.55 -11.16
C ALA A 200 6.06 -4.80 -9.85
N GLY A 201 5.66 -3.52 -9.95
CA GLY A 201 5.19 -2.69 -8.84
C GLY A 201 3.71 -2.34 -8.99
N ILE A 202 3.09 -1.91 -7.89
CA ILE A 202 1.68 -1.48 -7.83
C ILE A 202 1.63 -0.01 -7.45
#